data_31a222f70e98f5d00784284feddcf7e5
#
_entry.id   31a222f70e98f5d00784284feddcf7e5
#
_cell.length_a   1.000
_cell.length_b   1.000
_cell.length_c   1.000
_cell.angle_alpha   90.00
_cell.angle_beta   90.00
_cell.angle_gamma   90.00
#
_symmetry.space_group_name_H-M   'P 1'
#
loop_
_entity.id
_entity.type
_entity.pdbx_description
1 polymer ?
#
loop_
_entity_poly.entity_id
_entity_poly.type
_entity_poly.pdbx_seq_one_letter_code
_entity_poly.pdbx_strand_id
1 'polypeptide(L)'
;MARFDVNAARAQRMEAVGRSWSFDLDGDTFQLPTELTRVTAKALQQLDDNDVDGLLGLLMGAEQFERFTRHDITMQDIAGILEAYGKETGLGLGED
;
A
#
# COMPACT_ATOMS: atom_id res chain seq x y z
N MET A 1 5.03 15.82 -32.35
CA MET A 1 4.25 14.84 -31.62
C MET A 1 4.93 14.50 -30.30
N ALA A 2 4.20 14.57 -29.23
CA ALA A 2 4.75 14.30 -27.91
C ALA A 2 4.87 12.80 -27.67
N ARG A 3 5.96 12.40 -27.07
CA ARG A 3 6.12 11.03 -26.61
C ARG A 3 5.66 10.95 -25.17
N PHE A 4 5.12 9.80 -24.80
CA PHE A 4 4.81 9.56 -23.40
C PHE A 4 6.12 9.34 -22.65
N ASP A 5 6.36 10.15 -21.63
CA ASP A 5 7.55 10.04 -20.81
C ASP A 5 7.15 9.48 -19.45
N VAL A 6 7.54 8.24 -19.20
CA VAL A 6 7.20 7.55 -17.95
C VAL A 6 7.75 8.28 -16.73
N ASN A 7 8.98 8.77 -16.84
CA ASN A 7 9.61 9.47 -15.71
C ASN A 7 8.90 10.77 -15.38
N ALA A 8 8.48 11.52 -16.41
CA ALA A 8 7.73 12.75 -16.18
C ALA A 8 6.36 12.46 -15.57
N ALA A 9 5.68 11.44 -16.08
CA ALA A 9 4.38 11.04 -15.53
C ALA A 9 4.50 10.59 -14.08
N ARG A 10 5.56 9.82 -13.77
CA ARG A 10 5.82 9.38 -12.40
C ARG A 10 6.06 10.56 -11.47
N ALA A 11 6.86 11.54 -11.93
CA ALA A 11 7.15 12.72 -11.12
C ALA A 11 5.87 13.49 -10.80
N GLN A 12 4.98 13.61 -11.78
CA GLN A 12 3.70 14.29 -11.56
C GLN A 12 2.83 13.57 -10.55
N ARG A 13 2.79 12.25 -10.62
CA ARG A 13 2.01 11.46 -9.65
C ARG A 13 2.59 11.61 -8.25
N MET A 14 3.92 11.59 -8.12
CA MET A 14 4.57 11.75 -6.82
C MET A 14 4.33 13.12 -6.23
N GLU A 15 4.24 14.17 -7.06
CA GLU A 15 3.88 15.49 -6.58
C GLU A 15 2.46 15.53 -6.04
N ALA A 16 1.54 14.84 -6.71
CA ALA A 16 0.13 14.87 -6.36
C ALA A 16 -0.18 14.07 -5.09
N VAL A 17 0.38 12.87 -4.94
CA VAL A 17 0.04 11.98 -3.82
C VAL A 17 1.22 11.67 -2.90
N GLY A 18 2.43 12.08 -3.28
CA GLY A 18 3.63 11.76 -2.49
C GLY A 18 4.15 10.37 -2.80
N ARG A 19 5.27 10.04 -2.16
CA ARG A 19 5.93 8.75 -2.39
C ARG A 19 5.38 7.65 -1.51
N SER A 20 4.82 8.02 -0.36
CA SER A 20 4.27 7.04 0.56
C SER A 20 3.03 7.60 1.21
N TRP A 21 2.16 6.69 1.57
CA TRP A 21 0.96 6.97 2.35
C TRP A 21 1.20 6.43 3.75
N SER A 22 0.90 7.22 4.77
CA SER A 22 1.20 6.84 6.14
C SER A 22 -0.06 6.71 6.97
N PHE A 23 0.00 5.84 7.97
CA PHE A 23 -1.03 5.78 8.99
C PHE A 23 -0.39 5.60 10.35
N ASP A 24 -1.10 6.02 11.38
CA ASP A 24 -0.64 5.91 12.76
C ASP A 24 -1.42 4.83 13.49
N LEU A 25 -0.73 4.10 14.34
CA LEU A 25 -1.34 3.05 15.15
C LEU A 25 -0.60 3.04 16.49
N ASP A 26 -1.31 3.39 17.56
CA ASP A 26 -0.77 3.37 18.94
C ASP A 26 0.53 4.15 19.07
N GLY A 27 0.63 5.29 18.40
CA GLY A 27 1.83 6.12 18.46
C GLY A 27 2.96 5.68 17.55
N ASP A 28 2.76 4.62 16.80
CA ASP A 28 3.72 4.14 15.80
C ASP A 28 3.23 4.52 14.42
N THR A 29 4.13 4.89 13.53
CA THR A 29 3.79 5.30 12.18
C THR A 29 4.28 4.27 11.17
N PHE A 30 3.40 3.92 10.24
CA PHE A 30 3.70 2.95 9.19
C PHE A 30 3.49 3.59 7.83
N GLN A 31 4.22 3.13 6.84
CA GLN A 31 4.16 3.68 5.49
C GLN A 31 3.86 2.59 4.48
N LEU A 32 2.99 2.93 3.53
CA LEU A 32 2.67 2.06 2.39
C LEU A 32 3.02 2.81 1.11
N PRO A 33 3.43 2.11 0.05
CA PRO A 33 3.80 2.79 -1.20
C PRO A 33 2.58 3.36 -1.90
N THR A 34 2.75 4.50 -2.56
CA THR A 34 1.68 5.10 -3.35
C THR A 34 1.61 4.52 -4.75
N GLU A 35 2.64 3.80 -5.17
CA GLU A 35 2.67 3.12 -6.45
C GLU A 35 3.30 1.74 -6.27
N LEU A 36 2.84 0.78 -7.04
CA LEU A 36 3.33 -0.58 -6.96
C LEU A 36 4.20 -0.90 -8.17
N THR A 37 5.33 -1.57 -7.91
CA THR A 37 6.12 -2.08 -9.00
C THR A 37 5.42 -3.28 -9.63
N ARG A 38 5.81 -3.61 -10.86
CA ARG A 38 5.25 -4.77 -11.54
C ARG A 38 5.51 -6.05 -10.74
N VAL A 39 6.68 -6.15 -10.13
CA VAL A 39 7.04 -7.32 -9.33
C VAL A 39 6.12 -7.46 -8.11
N THR A 40 5.90 -6.36 -7.40
CA THR A 40 5.02 -6.37 -6.24
C THR A 40 3.58 -6.68 -6.65
N ALA A 41 3.11 -6.07 -7.73
CA ALA A 41 1.74 -6.31 -8.20
C ALA A 41 1.54 -7.78 -8.56
N LYS A 42 2.53 -8.40 -9.20
CA LYS A 42 2.46 -9.81 -9.56
C LYS A 42 2.42 -10.69 -8.31
N ALA A 43 3.24 -10.37 -7.31
CA ALA A 43 3.24 -11.11 -6.06
C ALA A 43 1.90 -11.01 -5.35
N LEU A 44 1.27 -9.83 -5.38
CA LEU A 44 -0.05 -9.63 -4.80
C LEU A 44 -1.10 -10.50 -5.48
N GLN A 45 -1.02 -10.64 -6.80
CA GLN A 45 -1.97 -11.46 -7.55
C GLN A 45 -1.87 -12.94 -7.23
N GLN A 46 -0.74 -13.37 -6.70
CA GLN A 46 -0.51 -14.77 -6.35
C GLN A 46 -0.97 -15.11 -4.94
N LEU A 47 -1.38 -14.12 -4.17
CA LEU A 47 -1.89 -14.35 -2.82
C LEU A 47 -3.32 -14.87 -2.88
N ASP A 48 -3.68 -15.66 -1.87
CA ASP A 48 -5.07 -16.05 -1.68
C ASP A 48 -5.92 -14.83 -1.34
N ASP A 49 -7.19 -14.87 -1.68
CA ASP A 49 -8.10 -13.74 -1.49
C ASP A 49 -8.18 -13.27 -0.04
N ASN A 50 -7.97 -14.18 0.89
CA ASN A 50 -8.09 -13.87 2.31
C ASN A 50 -6.74 -13.70 3.00
N ASP A 51 -5.65 -13.67 2.23
CA ASP A 51 -4.32 -13.57 2.82
C ASP A 51 -3.97 -12.10 3.10
N VAL A 52 -4.61 -11.56 4.14
CA VAL A 52 -4.41 -10.17 4.55
C VAL A 52 -2.99 -9.95 5.04
N ASP A 53 -2.44 -10.91 5.78
CA ASP A 53 -1.07 -10.79 6.27
C ASP A 53 -0.06 -10.77 5.13
N GLY A 54 -0.27 -11.59 4.11
CA GLY A 54 0.59 -11.56 2.94
C GLY A 54 0.52 -10.23 2.21
N LEU A 55 -0.69 -9.70 2.07
CA LEU A 55 -0.90 -8.40 1.45
C LEU A 55 -0.16 -7.29 2.19
N LEU A 56 -0.38 -7.22 3.49
CA LEU A 56 0.26 -6.18 4.31
C LEU A 56 1.78 -6.33 4.33
N GLY A 57 2.26 -7.57 4.40
CA GLY A 57 3.70 -7.81 4.38
C GLY A 57 4.37 -7.34 3.11
N LEU A 58 3.71 -7.56 1.97
CA LEU A 58 4.24 -7.11 0.68
C LEU A 58 4.24 -5.59 0.57
N LEU A 59 3.21 -4.94 1.09
CA LEU A 59 3.10 -3.49 1.01
C LEU A 59 4.03 -2.78 1.99
N MET A 60 4.14 -3.30 3.21
CA MET A 60 4.95 -2.66 4.26
C MET A 60 6.43 -3.00 4.19
N GLY A 61 6.75 -4.21 3.74
CA GLY A 61 8.07 -4.77 3.87
C GLY A 61 8.22 -5.47 5.22
N ALA A 62 9.19 -6.37 5.29
CA ALA A 62 9.33 -7.29 6.43
C ALA A 62 9.52 -6.56 7.77
N GLU A 63 10.32 -5.50 7.79
CA GLU A 63 10.62 -4.79 9.03
C GLU A 63 9.40 -4.09 9.61
N GLN A 64 8.66 -3.35 8.78
CA GLN A 64 7.45 -2.68 9.23
C GLN A 64 6.37 -3.67 9.60
N PHE A 65 6.25 -4.74 8.82
CA PHE A 65 5.23 -5.75 9.09
C PHE A 65 5.48 -6.43 10.44
N GLU A 66 6.74 -6.73 10.75
CA GLU A 66 7.07 -7.32 12.04
C GLU A 66 6.63 -6.38 13.18
N ARG A 67 6.93 -5.09 13.04
CA ARG A 67 6.54 -4.09 14.03
C ARG A 67 5.03 -3.99 14.14
N PHE A 68 4.35 -4.04 12.99
CA PHE A 68 2.90 -3.97 12.92
C PHE A 68 2.23 -5.14 13.66
N THR A 69 2.80 -6.34 13.54
CA THR A 69 2.21 -7.52 14.19
C THR A 69 2.30 -7.50 15.70
N ARG A 70 3.10 -6.60 16.26
CA ARG A 70 3.21 -6.44 17.71
C ARG A 70 2.05 -5.64 18.29
N HIS A 71 1.29 -4.98 17.45
CA HIS A 71 0.12 -4.22 17.89
C HIS A 71 -1.11 -5.11 17.88
N ASP A 72 -2.01 -4.86 18.83
CA ASP A 72 -3.27 -5.58 18.92
C ASP A 72 -4.27 -4.86 18.03
N ILE A 73 -4.46 -5.38 16.84
CA ILE A 73 -5.29 -4.72 15.81
C ILE A 73 -6.39 -5.67 15.35
N THR A 74 -7.57 -5.12 15.13
CA THR A 74 -8.72 -5.91 14.69
C THR A 74 -8.80 -5.97 13.17
N MET A 75 -9.57 -6.93 12.66
CA MET A 75 -9.81 -7.01 11.21
C MET A 75 -10.55 -5.78 10.69
N GLN A 76 -11.42 -5.19 11.51
CA GLN A 76 -12.11 -3.95 11.15
C GLN A 76 -11.12 -2.80 10.99
N ASP A 77 -10.12 -2.73 11.85
CA ASP A 77 -9.07 -1.73 11.74
C ASP A 77 -8.30 -1.90 10.44
N ILE A 78 -7.93 -3.15 10.12
CA ILE A 78 -7.20 -3.44 8.89
C ILE A 78 -8.04 -3.06 7.67
N ALA A 79 -9.33 -3.41 7.68
CA ALA A 79 -10.23 -3.05 6.58
C ALA A 79 -10.30 -1.54 6.40
N GLY A 80 -10.35 -0.80 7.50
CA GLY A 80 -10.36 0.66 7.45
C GLY A 80 -9.08 1.23 6.86
N ILE A 81 -7.94 0.67 7.26
CA ILE A 81 -6.64 1.09 6.73
C ILE A 81 -6.58 0.86 5.22
N LEU A 82 -6.98 -0.33 4.77
CA LEU A 82 -6.93 -0.67 3.34
C LEU A 82 -7.91 0.16 2.53
N GLU A 83 -9.09 0.44 3.07
CA GLU A 83 -10.05 1.28 2.40
C GLU A 83 -9.53 2.70 2.21
N ALA A 84 -9.00 3.29 3.27
CA ALA A 84 -8.44 4.64 3.21
C ALA A 84 -7.26 4.69 2.25
N TYR A 85 -6.40 3.69 2.32
CA TYR A 85 -5.24 3.60 1.45
C TYR A 85 -5.65 3.55 -0.02
N GLY A 86 -6.58 2.65 -0.35
CA GLY A 86 -7.05 2.53 -1.73
C GLY A 86 -7.71 3.80 -2.24
N LYS A 87 -8.51 4.43 -1.39
CA LYS A 87 -9.23 5.63 -1.74
C LYS A 87 -8.30 6.81 -1.99
N GLU A 88 -7.31 6.99 -1.13
CA GLU A 88 -6.43 8.14 -1.20
C GLU A 88 -5.33 7.98 -2.26
N THR A 89 -4.92 6.75 -2.55
CA THR A 89 -3.87 6.51 -3.53
C THR A 89 -4.41 6.11 -4.90
N GLY A 90 -5.68 5.76 -4.97
CA GLY A 90 -6.27 5.26 -6.21
C GLY A 90 -5.95 3.81 -6.51
N LEU A 91 -5.26 3.12 -5.59
CA LEU A 91 -4.96 1.71 -5.74
C LEU A 91 -6.15 0.90 -5.24
N GLY A 92 -6.85 0.20 -6.12
CA GLY A 92 -8.07 -0.53 -5.78
C GLY A 92 -7.81 -1.87 -5.11
N LEU A 93 -6.96 -1.91 -4.10
CA LEU A 93 -6.60 -3.16 -3.44
C LEU A 93 -7.76 -3.66 -2.58
N GLY A 94 -8.13 -4.92 -2.79
CA GLY A 94 -9.18 -5.55 -2.02
C GLY A 94 -10.58 -5.18 -2.43
N GLU A 95 -10.74 -4.46 -3.52
CA GLU A 95 -12.05 -4.12 -4.05
C GLU A 95 -12.43 -5.03 -5.19
N ASP A 96 -13.67 -5.28 -5.32
CA ASP A 96 -14.23 -6.07 -6.43
C ASP A 96 -14.75 -5.21 -7.53
#